data_bf2609833921e18b76be33d659c8e740
#
_entry.id   bf2609833921e18b76be33d659c8e740
#
_cell.length_a   1.000
_cell.length_b   1.000
_cell.length_c   1.000
_cell.angle_alpha   90.00
_cell.angle_beta   90.00
_cell.angle_gamma   90.00
#
_symmetry.space_group_name_H-M   'P 1'
#
loop_
_entity.id
_entity.type
_entity.pdbx_description
1 polymer ?
#
loop_
_entity_poly.entity_id
_entity_poly.type
_entity_poly.pdbx_seq_one_letter_code
_entity_poly.pdbx_strand_id
1 'polypeptide(L)'
;MLKISPKFVNSIINAESLEELFPLLQNAIELEHATIPPYLTALFSFKPNTEAEIRKVIHSIVIEEMLHMTIAANILNALGGKPDISNPNFVPNYPTHLPMGIGEGLIVGIEKYSPELVKNVFMEIEEPENPIVYEKTANKSALPSFRTIGEFYMALQKKIDELAPEKLPGDPARQVTSSFFDSNLLYPILTKHDAISAINIIVEQGEGTTTSPIDEEGELAHYYRFQELYVGKELVKNPTAPNGYSFSGPAIPFHPNNVQPIFPNTKANMLPEGSEERRQVDIFNNSYSDLLNGLHRTFNGEPEYLNNTIGVMFDLRLTSQKLAEMPFPGKKGYTIGPSYEFTKTLSEHEILS
;
A
#
# COMPACT_ATOMS: atom_id res chain seq x y z
N MET A 1 -10.93 13.14 4.46
CA MET A 1 -11.34 12.64 3.13
C MET A 1 -10.15 12.75 2.21
N LEU A 2 -9.70 11.61 1.77
CA LEU A 2 -8.59 11.51 0.82
C LEU A 2 -8.99 12.18 -0.50
N LYS A 3 -8.11 13.01 -1.02
CA LYS A 3 -8.39 13.80 -2.22
C LYS A 3 -7.32 13.49 -3.25
N ILE A 4 -7.73 12.93 -4.38
CA ILE A 4 -6.88 12.84 -5.57
C ILE A 4 -6.96 14.17 -6.31
N SER A 5 -5.84 14.63 -6.86
CA SER A 5 -5.86 15.77 -7.77
C SER A 5 -6.86 15.49 -8.91
N PRO A 6 -7.86 16.35 -9.13
CA PRO A 6 -8.87 16.18 -10.19
C PRO A 6 -8.26 15.97 -11.59
N LYS A 7 -7.01 16.37 -11.78
CA LYS A 7 -6.26 16.15 -13.02
C LYS A 7 -6.23 14.68 -13.43
N PHE A 8 -6.00 13.76 -12.49
CA PHE A 8 -5.85 12.33 -12.81
C PHE A 8 -7.18 11.71 -13.25
N VAL A 9 -8.27 11.95 -12.51
CA VAL A 9 -9.60 11.46 -12.90
C VAL A 9 -10.05 12.12 -14.23
N ASN A 10 -9.78 13.40 -14.43
CA ASN A 10 -10.08 14.06 -15.69
C ASN A 10 -9.25 13.47 -16.86
N SER A 11 -7.99 13.10 -16.62
CA SER A 11 -7.18 12.42 -17.64
C SER A 11 -7.79 11.08 -18.05
N ILE A 12 -8.30 10.29 -17.08
CA ILE A 12 -9.03 9.04 -17.40
C ILE A 12 -10.28 9.34 -18.21
N ILE A 13 -11.13 10.26 -17.76
CA ILE A 13 -12.40 10.58 -18.43
C ILE A 13 -12.19 11.01 -19.87
N ASN A 14 -11.12 11.77 -20.13
CA ASN A 14 -10.80 12.32 -21.46
C ASN A 14 -9.92 11.39 -22.31
N ALA A 15 -9.52 10.21 -21.82
CA ALA A 15 -8.74 9.27 -22.60
C ALA A 15 -9.52 8.77 -23.83
N GLU A 16 -8.88 8.77 -24.98
CA GLU A 16 -9.44 8.35 -26.26
C GLU A 16 -8.86 7.01 -26.74
N SER A 17 -7.80 6.51 -26.08
CA SER A 17 -7.17 5.23 -26.39
C SER A 17 -6.75 4.48 -25.11
N LEU A 18 -6.49 3.16 -25.23
CA LEU A 18 -5.99 2.36 -24.11
C LEU A 18 -4.60 2.80 -23.65
N GLU A 19 -3.76 3.23 -24.58
CA GLU A 19 -2.40 3.67 -24.29
C GLU A 19 -2.38 4.89 -23.38
N GLU A 20 -3.41 5.74 -23.44
CA GLU A 20 -3.55 6.90 -22.56
C GLU A 20 -3.90 6.51 -21.11
N LEU A 21 -4.37 5.27 -20.88
CA LEU A 21 -4.58 4.72 -19.54
C LEU A 21 -3.31 4.15 -18.90
N PHE A 22 -2.27 3.84 -19.69
CA PHE A 22 -1.05 3.21 -19.16
C PHE A 22 -0.35 4.05 -18.08
N PRO A 23 -0.12 5.35 -18.25
CA PRO A 23 0.45 6.19 -17.20
C PRO A 23 -0.43 6.27 -15.94
N LEU A 24 -1.74 6.17 -16.10
CA LEU A 24 -2.69 6.25 -15.00
C LEU A 24 -2.69 4.94 -14.19
N LEU A 25 -2.58 3.79 -14.85
CA LEU A 25 -2.38 2.50 -14.21
C LEU A 25 -0.99 2.38 -13.56
N GLN A 26 0.04 2.98 -14.17
CA GLN A 26 1.36 3.10 -13.53
C GLN A 26 1.27 3.91 -12.23
N ASN A 27 0.52 5.02 -12.22
CA ASN A 27 0.27 5.79 -11.00
C ASN A 27 -0.50 4.98 -9.95
N ALA A 28 -1.42 4.08 -10.35
CA ALA A 28 -2.06 3.16 -9.41
C ALA A 28 -1.03 2.23 -8.77
N ILE A 29 -0.15 1.60 -9.55
CA ILE A 29 0.95 0.74 -9.06
C ILE A 29 1.85 1.51 -8.07
N GLU A 30 2.18 2.76 -8.39
CA GLU A 30 2.98 3.64 -7.53
C GLU A 30 2.27 3.97 -6.22
N LEU A 31 0.95 4.16 -6.28
CA LEU A 31 0.13 4.44 -5.10
C LEU A 31 0.10 3.26 -4.14
N GLU A 32 -0.30 2.08 -4.63
CA GLU A 32 -0.36 0.87 -3.81
C GLU A 32 1.00 0.56 -3.17
N HIS A 33 2.08 0.71 -3.94
CA HIS A 33 3.43 0.57 -3.38
C HIS A 33 3.74 1.62 -2.31
N ALA A 34 3.29 2.87 -2.47
CA ALA A 34 3.68 3.97 -1.58
C ALA A 34 3.08 3.86 -0.16
N THR A 35 2.07 3.02 0.05
CA THR A 35 1.49 2.71 1.37
C THR A 35 2.32 1.67 2.14
N ILE A 36 2.99 0.77 1.42
CA ILE A 36 3.68 -0.39 1.99
C ILE A 36 4.86 0.00 2.92
N PRO A 37 5.84 0.85 2.56
CA PRO A 37 6.93 1.23 3.44
C PRO A 37 6.50 1.84 4.78
N PRO A 38 5.54 2.78 4.86
CA PRO A 38 4.99 3.29 6.11
C PRO A 38 4.38 2.20 6.99
N TYR A 39 3.54 1.32 6.42
CA TYR A 39 2.89 0.24 7.16
C TYR A 39 3.89 -0.80 7.64
N LEU A 40 4.85 -1.22 6.80
CA LEU A 40 5.93 -2.12 7.20
C LEU A 40 6.81 -1.52 8.30
N THR A 41 7.09 -0.22 8.25
CA THR A 41 7.90 0.43 9.30
C THR A 41 7.18 0.40 10.65
N ALA A 42 5.89 0.71 10.66
CA ALA A 42 5.08 0.61 11.87
C ALA A 42 5.07 -0.84 12.40
N LEU A 43 4.86 -1.83 11.52
CA LEU A 43 4.88 -3.25 11.84
C LEU A 43 6.24 -3.71 12.42
N PHE A 44 7.34 -3.31 11.80
CA PHE A 44 8.69 -3.71 12.20
C PHE A 44 9.21 -2.96 13.42
N SER A 45 8.56 -1.85 13.80
CA SER A 45 8.91 -1.11 15.00
C SER A 45 8.54 -1.83 16.31
N PHE A 46 7.70 -2.84 16.27
CA PHE A 46 7.38 -3.63 17.45
C PHE A 46 8.52 -4.55 17.87
N LYS A 47 8.75 -4.66 19.17
CA LYS A 47 9.68 -5.64 19.74
C LYS A 47 9.23 -7.07 19.39
N PRO A 48 10.16 -8.01 19.23
CA PRO A 48 9.80 -9.39 18.90
C PRO A 48 8.79 -10.01 19.86
N ASN A 49 7.81 -10.74 19.32
CA ASN A 49 6.77 -11.46 20.07
C ASN A 49 5.87 -10.59 20.97
N THR A 50 5.71 -9.30 20.61
CA THR A 50 4.78 -8.38 21.30
C THR A 50 3.68 -7.92 20.36
N GLU A 51 2.58 -7.37 20.91
CA GLU A 51 1.46 -6.73 20.17
C GLU A 51 0.91 -7.61 19.02
N ALA A 52 0.63 -8.89 19.31
CA ALA A 52 0.29 -9.89 18.28
C ALA A 52 -0.94 -9.49 17.45
N GLU A 53 -1.99 -8.97 18.09
CA GLU A 53 -3.23 -8.57 17.39
C GLU A 53 -3.00 -7.39 16.48
N ILE A 54 -2.33 -6.33 16.96
CA ILE A 54 -1.99 -5.15 16.15
C ILE A 54 -1.12 -5.54 14.95
N ARG A 55 -0.10 -6.38 15.20
CA ARG A 55 0.80 -6.88 14.15
C ARG A 55 0.07 -7.69 13.10
N LYS A 56 -0.90 -8.53 13.50
CA LYS A 56 -1.72 -9.32 12.59
C LYS A 56 -2.53 -8.42 11.65
N VAL A 57 -3.18 -7.39 12.19
CA VAL A 57 -3.97 -6.45 11.40
C VAL A 57 -3.10 -5.70 10.39
N ILE A 58 -1.99 -5.09 10.83
CA ILE A 58 -1.11 -4.35 9.91
C ILE A 58 -0.51 -5.28 8.86
N HIS A 59 -0.11 -6.49 9.24
CA HIS A 59 0.45 -7.46 8.31
C HIS A 59 -0.55 -7.90 7.25
N SER A 60 -1.82 -8.16 7.60
CA SER A 60 -2.84 -8.52 6.61
C SER A 60 -3.07 -7.39 5.61
N ILE A 61 -3.18 -6.14 6.07
CA ILE A 61 -3.32 -4.98 5.19
C ILE A 61 -2.11 -4.87 4.24
N VAL A 62 -0.88 -5.01 4.73
CA VAL A 62 0.31 -4.99 3.86
C VAL A 62 0.27 -6.06 2.77
N ILE A 63 -0.21 -7.27 3.08
CA ILE A 63 -0.36 -8.34 2.07
C ILE A 63 -1.42 -7.96 1.02
N GLU A 64 -2.50 -7.32 1.44
CA GLU A 64 -3.55 -6.85 0.52
C GLU A 64 -3.06 -5.68 -0.34
N GLU A 65 -2.25 -4.74 0.18
CA GLU A 65 -1.60 -3.71 -0.64
C GLU A 65 -0.65 -4.29 -1.70
N MET A 66 0.06 -5.39 -1.35
CA MET A 66 0.88 -6.13 -2.33
C MET A 66 0.01 -6.81 -3.40
N LEU A 67 -1.17 -7.32 -3.03
CA LEU A 67 -2.15 -7.86 -3.96
C LEU A 67 -2.68 -6.76 -4.88
N HIS A 68 -3.08 -5.60 -4.35
CA HIS A 68 -3.58 -4.46 -5.11
C HIS A 68 -2.55 -3.98 -6.14
N MET A 69 -1.29 -3.82 -5.72
CA MET A 69 -0.19 -3.50 -6.61
C MET A 69 -0.05 -4.54 -7.74
N THR A 70 -0.17 -5.83 -7.42
CA THR A 70 -0.07 -6.93 -8.39
C THR A 70 -1.26 -6.92 -9.35
N ILE A 71 -2.47 -6.69 -8.87
CA ILE A 71 -3.68 -6.55 -9.70
C ILE A 71 -3.51 -5.38 -10.67
N ALA A 72 -3.11 -4.21 -10.19
CA ALA A 72 -2.89 -3.03 -11.03
C ALA A 72 -1.84 -3.30 -12.14
N ALA A 73 -0.74 -4.00 -11.79
CA ALA A 73 0.27 -4.42 -12.75
C ALA A 73 -0.26 -5.44 -13.77
N ASN A 74 -1.08 -6.41 -13.35
CA ASN A 74 -1.72 -7.37 -14.24
C ASN A 74 -2.72 -6.69 -15.19
N ILE A 75 -3.49 -5.71 -14.72
CA ILE A 75 -4.39 -4.92 -15.58
C ILE A 75 -3.58 -4.14 -16.62
N LEU A 76 -2.51 -3.47 -16.22
CA LEU A 76 -1.63 -2.77 -17.17
C LEU A 76 -1.05 -3.72 -18.22
N ASN A 77 -0.56 -4.89 -17.81
CA ASN A 77 -0.10 -5.94 -18.73
C ASN A 77 -1.22 -6.44 -19.65
N ALA A 78 -2.43 -6.66 -19.12
CA ALA A 78 -3.59 -7.13 -19.89
C ALA A 78 -4.02 -6.14 -20.97
N LEU A 79 -3.87 -4.83 -20.73
CA LEU A 79 -4.14 -3.79 -21.71
C LEU A 79 -2.99 -3.58 -22.72
N GLY A 80 -1.86 -4.28 -22.56
CA GLY A 80 -0.70 -4.21 -23.44
C GLY A 80 0.39 -3.24 -23.00
N GLY A 81 0.27 -2.64 -21.81
CA GLY A 81 1.28 -1.79 -21.21
C GLY A 81 2.41 -2.58 -20.53
N LYS A 82 3.30 -1.85 -19.83
CA LYS A 82 4.45 -2.43 -19.11
C LYS A 82 4.65 -1.69 -17.79
N PRO A 83 4.52 -2.38 -16.64
CA PRO A 83 4.85 -1.78 -15.34
C PRO A 83 6.31 -1.37 -15.25
N ASP A 84 6.57 -0.14 -14.79
CA ASP A 84 7.93 0.36 -14.52
C ASP A 84 8.15 0.52 -13.02
N ILE A 85 8.92 -0.41 -12.43
CA ILE A 85 9.20 -0.46 -10.99
C ILE A 85 10.69 -0.27 -10.71
N SER A 86 11.57 -0.69 -11.62
CA SER A 86 13.03 -0.52 -11.51
C SER A 86 13.45 0.91 -11.89
N ASN A 87 12.90 1.90 -11.17
CA ASN A 87 13.09 3.31 -11.45
C ASN A 87 13.32 4.06 -10.12
N PRO A 88 14.39 4.87 -9.99
CA PRO A 88 14.64 5.66 -8.78
C PRO A 88 13.49 6.58 -8.37
N ASN A 89 12.67 7.02 -9.33
CA ASN A 89 11.52 7.88 -9.06
C ASN A 89 10.27 7.10 -8.63
N PHE A 90 10.29 5.77 -8.71
CA PHE A 90 9.18 4.92 -8.27
C PHE A 90 8.98 4.96 -6.75
N VAL A 91 10.05 5.10 -6.00
CA VAL A 91 10.01 5.17 -4.54
C VAL A 91 9.82 6.62 -4.09
N PRO A 92 8.74 6.93 -3.34
CA PRO A 92 8.58 8.26 -2.76
C PRO A 92 9.74 8.64 -1.83
N ASN A 93 10.19 9.89 -1.89
CA ASN A 93 11.24 10.36 -0.99
C ASN A 93 10.62 10.82 0.35
N TYR A 94 10.26 9.85 1.20
CA TYR A 94 9.64 10.12 2.50
C TYR A 94 10.49 11.02 3.41
N PRO A 95 9.84 11.96 4.21
CA PRO A 95 8.39 12.22 4.24
C PRO A 95 7.94 13.03 3.02
N THR A 96 6.78 12.67 2.46
CA THR A 96 6.27 13.31 1.25
C THR A 96 4.75 13.14 1.11
N HIS A 97 4.17 13.82 0.13
CA HIS A 97 2.83 13.50 -0.33
C HIS A 97 2.83 12.17 -1.10
N LEU A 98 1.73 11.42 -1.01
CA LEU A 98 1.56 10.22 -1.82
C LEU A 98 1.43 10.56 -3.31
N PRO A 99 1.68 9.58 -4.21
CA PRO A 99 1.43 9.73 -5.64
C PRO A 99 0.04 10.30 -5.94
N MET A 100 -0.12 10.93 -7.09
CA MET A 100 -1.35 11.60 -7.54
C MET A 100 -1.84 12.76 -6.64
N GLY A 101 -1.03 13.24 -5.70
CA GLY A 101 -1.38 14.32 -4.78
C GLY A 101 -2.47 13.93 -3.79
N ILE A 102 -2.51 12.66 -3.41
CA ILE A 102 -3.46 12.12 -2.45
C ILE A 102 -3.29 12.80 -1.09
N GLY A 103 -4.41 13.19 -0.50
CA GLY A 103 -4.46 13.86 0.79
C GLY A 103 -3.87 15.27 0.72
N GLU A 104 -4.62 16.27 0.23
CA GLU A 104 -4.17 17.65 0.26
C GLU A 104 -3.72 18.04 1.67
N GLY A 105 -2.41 18.22 1.85
CA GLY A 105 -1.78 18.48 3.15
C GLY A 105 -1.35 17.24 3.94
N LEU A 106 -1.69 16.01 3.51
CA LEU A 106 -1.18 14.80 4.15
C LEU A 106 0.29 14.58 3.78
N ILE A 107 1.14 14.50 4.79
CA ILE A 107 2.54 14.11 4.66
C ILE A 107 2.70 12.72 5.26
N VAL A 108 3.13 11.79 4.46
CA VAL A 108 3.38 10.40 4.86
C VAL A 108 4.87 10.22 5.12
N GLY A 109 5.20 9.69 6.28
CA GLY A 109 6.57 9.45 6.72
C GLY A 109 6.83 7.98 7.03
N ILE A 110 8.10 7.69 7.26
CA ILE A 110 8.60 6.40 7.71
C ILE A 110 8.78 6.48 9.23
N GLU A 111 7.77 6.00 9.96
CA GLU A 111 7.64 6.23 11.41
C GLU A 111 7.31 4.94 12.16
N LYS A 112 7.66 4.91 13.46
CA LYS A 112 7.26 3.82 14.34
C LYS A 112 5.76 3.84 14.59
N TYR A 113 5.21 2.68 14.93
CA TYR A 113 3.80 2.59 15.32
C TYR A 113 3.44 3.51 16.48
N SER A 114 2.32 4.18 16.34
CA SER A 114 1.55 4.81 17.41
C SER A 114 0.08 4.88 17.01
N PRO A 115 -0.87 4.94 17.97
CA PRO A 115 -2.29 5.17 17.64
C PRO A 115 -2.51 6.49 16.90
N GLU A 116 -1.71 7.52 17.18
CA GLU A 116 -1.77 8.80 16.50
C GLU A 116 -1.33 8.70 15.03
N LEU A 117 -0.29 7.89 14.72
CA LEU A 117 0.12 7.61 13.35
C LEU A 117 -1.00 6.88 12.59
N VAL A 118 -1.60 5.87 13.23
CA VAL A 118 -2.73 5.15 12.62
C VAL A 118 -3.88 6.11 12.31
N LYS A 119 -4.28 6.95 13.26
CA LYS A 119 -5.39 7.89 13.08
C LYS A 119 -5.10 8.96 12.03
N ASN A 120 -3.94 9.61 12.13
CA ASN A 120 -3.66 10.85 11.39
C ASN A 120 -3.00 10.60 10.03
N VAL A 121 -2.54 9.35 9.77
CA VAL A 121 -1.89 8.97 8.52
C VAL A 121 -2.57 7.77 7.90
N PHE A 122 -2.59 6.60 8.55
CA PHE A 122 -3.09 5.37 7.94
C PHE A 122 -4.59 5.42 7.65
N MET A 123 -5.40 5.87 8.62
CA MET A 123 -6.83 6.07 8.39
C MET A 123 -7.11 7.18 7.37
N GLU A 124 -6.27 8.20 7.28
CA GLU A 124 -6.41 9.24 6.25
C GLU A 124 -6.05 8.71 4.85
N ILE A 125 -5.10 7.75 4.74
CA ILE A 125 -4.78 7.07 3.48
C ILE A 125 -5.96 6.23 3.01
N GLU A 126 -6.60 5.50 3.90
CA GLU A 126 -7.65 4.53 3.60
C GLU A 126 -9.07 5.12 3.71
N GLU A 127 -9.22 6.43 3.94
CA GLU A 127 -10.54 7.01 4.21
C GLU A 127 -11.46 6.91 2.98
N PRO A 128 -12.57 6.15 3.07
CA PRO A 128 -13.53 6.01 1.98
C PRO A 128 -14.25 7.33 1.70
N GLU A 129 -14.87 7.44 0.52
CA GLU A 129 -15.63 8.64 0.10
C GLU A 129 -16.70 9.02 1.13
N ASN A 130 -17.42 8.04 1.65
CA ASN A 130 -18.47 8.22 2.63
C ASN A 130 -18.27 7.29 3.83
N PRO A 131 -17.34 7.62 4.75
CA PRO A 131 -17.06 6.74 5.88
C PRO A 131 -18.30 6.55 6.75
N ILE A 132 -18.59 5.30 7.10
CA ILE A 132 -19.70 4.96 7.99
C ILE A 132 -19.30 5.39 9.41
N VAL A 133 -20.07 6.30 10.00
CA VAL A 133 -19.81 6.82 11.34
C VAL A 133 -20.50 5.94 12.37
N TYR A 134 -19.72 5.25 13.20
CA TYR A 134 -20.22 4.37 14.27
C TYR A 134 -20.24 5.04 15.65
N GLU A 135 -19.64 6.21 15.78
CA GLU A 135 -19.69 7.05 16.99
C GLU A 135 -20.31 8.40 16.65
N LYS A 136 -21.05 9.02 17.62
CA LYS A 136 -21.56 10.37 17.46
C LYS A 136 -20.40 11.38 17.55
N THR A 137 -19.77 11.68 16.44
CA THR A 137 -18.88 12.82 16.31
C THR A 137 -19.68 14.00 15.75
N ALA A 138 -19.58 15.13 16.45
CA ALA A 138 -20.28 16.35 16.05
C ALA A 138 -19.64 16.97 14.79
N ASN A 139 -20.52 17.45 13.90
CA ASN A 139 -20.27 18.33 12.77
C ASN A 139 -19.60 17.74 11.52
N LYS A 140 -20.45 17.27 10.59
CA LYS A 140 -20.08 17.27 9.17
C LYS A 140 -20.19 18.70 8.64
N SER A 141 -19.07 19.35 8.37
CA SER A 141 -19.06 20.55 7.51
C SER A 141 -19.30 20.11 6.06
N ALA A 142 -20.06 20.91 5.31
CA ALA A 142 -20.27 20.68 3.87
C ALA A 142 -18.91 20.59 3.15
N LEU A 143 -18.67 19.48 2.45
CA LEU A 143 -17.38 19.16 1.81
C LEU A 143 -17.33 19.74 0.41
N PRO A 144 -16.19 20.34 -0.01
CA PRO A 144 -15.94 20.66 -1.40
C PRO A 144 -15.81 19.36 -2.24
N SER A 145 -16.15 19.41 -3.52
CA SER A 145 -16.09 18.28 -4.45
C SER A 145 -14.63 17.91 -4.77
N PHE A 146 -14.07 16.97 -4.04
CA PHE A 146 -12.77 16.37 -4.33
C PHE A 146 -12.94 14.91 -4.76
N ARG A 147 -12.05 14.44 -5.61
CA ARG A 147 -12.06 13.10 -6.16
C ARG A 147 -11.34 12.12 -5.22
N THR A 148 -11.89 10.94 -5.01
CA THR A 148 -11.35 9.88 -4.11
C THR A 148 -10.56 8.82 -4.89
N ILE A 149 -9.86 7.93 -4.17
CA ILE A 149 -9.24 6.74 -4.79
C ILE A 149 -10.31 5.88 -5.44
N GLY A 150 -11.46 5.66 -4.78
CA GLY A 150 -12.58 4.94 -5.35
C GLY A 150 -13.10 5.57 -6.64
N GLU A 151 -13.25 6.92 -6.70
CA GLU A 151 -13.62 7.60 -7.96
C GLU A 151 -12.58 7.42 -9.07
N PHE A 152 -11.30 7.38 -8.73
CA PHE A 152 -10.23 7.10 -9.69
C PHE A 152 -10.38 5.69 -10.27
N TYR A 153 -10.56 4.69 -9.44
CA TYR A 153 -10.75 3.31 -9.89
C TYR A 153 -12.07 3.11 -10.65
N MET A 154 -13.18 3.72 -10.19
CA MET A 154 -14.45 3.71 -10.93
C MET A 154 -14.33 4.38 -12.32
N ALA A 155 -13.56 5.47 -12.42
CA ALA A 155 -13.29 6.09 -13.71
C ALA A 155 -12.47 5.18 -14.63
N LEU A 156 -11.46 4.46 -14.09
CA LEU A 156 -10.69 3.45 -14.83
C LEU A 156 -11.58 2.31 -15.33
N GLN A 157 -12.43 1.74 -14.47
CA GLN A 157 -13.40 0.69 -14.86
C GLN A 157 -14.25 1.12 -16.03
N LYS A 158 -14.89 2.28 -15.90
CA LYS A 158 -15.76 2.83 -16.94
C LYS A 158 -15.02 3.06 -18.25
N LYS A 159 -13.78 3.56 -18.19
CA LYS A 159 -13.00 3.85 -19.39
C LYS A 159 -12.46 2.56 -20.02
N ILE A 160 -12.08 1.56 -19.23
CA ILE A 160 -11.73 0.23 -19.76
C ILE A 160 -12.96 -0.41 -20.44
N ASP A 161 -14.16 -0.33 -19.85
CA ASP A 161 -15.37 -0.86 -20.48
C ASP A 161 -15.68 -0.16 -21.81
N GLU A 162 -15.42 1.15 -21.90
CA GLU A 162 -15.66 1.96 -23.11
C GLU A 162 -14.66 1.68 -24.22
N LEU A 163 -13.35 1.59 -23.90
CA LEU A 163 -12.26 1.57 -24.89
C LEU A 163 -11.73 0.17 -25.20
N ALA A 164 -11.79 -0.75 -24.22
CA ALA A 164 -11.18 -2.06 -24.41
C ALA A 164 -12.02 -3.00 -25.26
N PRO A 165 -11.41 -3.81 -26.13
CA PRO A 165 -12.08 -4.93 -26.78
C PRO A 165 -12.48 -5.97 -25.72
N GLU A 166 -13.47 -6.83 -26.05
CA GLU A 166 -13.92 -7.88 -25.13
C GLU A 166 -12.79 -8.78 -24.64
N LYS A 167 -11.92 -9.22 -25.57
CA LYS A 167 -10.66 -9.89 -25.26
C LYS A 167 -9.55 -8.88 -25.24
N LEU A 168 -8.84 -8.77 -24.11
CA LEU A 168 -7.77 -7.80 -23.92
C LEU A 168 -6.54 -8.12 -24.76
N PRO A 169 -5.81 -7.08 -25.26
CA PRO A 169 -4.75 -7.25 -26.24
C PRO A 169 -3.42 -7.75 -25.66
N GLY A 170 -3.22 -7.68 -24.34
CA GLY A 170 -1.95 -8.03 -23.68
C GLY A 170 -1.66 -9.52 -23.65
N ASP A 171 -0.42 -9.87 -23.34
CA ASP A 171 0.03 -11.25 -23.23
C ASP A 171 -0.26 -11.81 -21.82
N PRO A 172 -1.16 -12.81 -21.67
CA PRO A 172 -1.46 -13.43 -20.39
C PRO A 172 -0.26 -14.06 -19.69
N ALA A 173 0.76 -14.49 -20.45
CA ALA A 173 1.98 -15.08 -19.89
C ALA A 173 2.81 -14.10 -19.05
N ARG A 174 2.55 -12.80 -19.16
CA ARG A 174 3.20 -11.76 -18.36
C ARG A 174 2.49 -11.48 -17.04
N GLN A 175 1.32 -12.07 -16.81
CA GLN A 175 0.52 -11.82 -15.63
C GLN A 175 0.93 -12.75 -14.48
N VAL A 176 0.95 -12.20 -13.29
CA VAL A 176 1.21 -12.94 -12.05
C VAL A 176 -0.07 -13.65 -11.61
N THR A 177 0.05 -14.97 -11.39
CA THR A 177 -1.03 -15.82 -10.86
C THR A 177 -0.48 -16.74 -9.76
N SER A 178 0.34 -16.19 -8.88
CA SER A 178 1.03 -16.92 -7.82
C SER A 178 0.07 -17.47 -6.76
N SER A 179 0.32 -18.66 -6.27
CA SER A 179 -0.35 -19.26 -5.12
C SER A 179 -0.02 -18.58 -3.77
N PHE A 180 0.78 -17.53 -3.78
CA PHE A 180 0.98 -16.68 -2.61
C PHE A 180 -0.29 -15.89 -2.25
N PHE A 181 -1.10 -15.56 -3.25
CA PHE A 181 -2.40 -14.93 -3.08
C PHE A 181 -3.53 -15.93 -3.35
N ASP A 182 -4.72 -15.69 -2.80
CA ASP A 182 -5.90 -16.48 -3.11
C ASP A 182 -6.25 -16.37 -4.61
N SER A 183 -6.53 -17.51 -5.24
CA SER A 183 -6.85 -17.58 -6.66
C SER A 183 -8.19 -16.92 -7.03
N ASN A 184 -9.05 -16.66 -6.07
CA ASN A 184 -10.27 -15.88 -6.28
C ASN A 184 -9.97 -14.38 -6.34
N LEU A 185 -8.88 -13.94 -5.72
CA LEU A 185 -8.46 -12.54 -5.68
C LEU A 185 -7.43 -12.20 -6.77
N LEU A 186 -6.54 -13.15 -7.12
CA LEU A 186 -5.54 -12.97 -8.16
C LEU A 186 -5.66 -14.05 -9.23
N TYR A 187 -6.24 -13.69 -10.36
CA TYR A 187 -6.54 -14.54 -11.49
C TYR A 187 -6.08 -13.91 -12.81
N PRO A 188 -6.00 -14.71 -13.91
CA PRO A 188 -5.68 -14.15 -15.23
C PRO A 188 -6.73 -13.17 -15.71
N ILE A 189 -6.30 -11.97 -16.09
CA ILE A 189 -7.16 -10.90 -16.64
C ILE A 189 -7.13 -11.01 -18.16
N LEU A 190 -8.15 -11.61 -18.75
CA LEU A 190 -8.21 -11.94 -20.19
C LEU A 190 -9.26 -11.10 -20.93
N THR A 191 -10.29 -10.66 -20.21
CA THR A 191 -11.41 -9.89 -20.74
C THR A 191 -11.53 -8.55 -20.01
N LYS A 192 -12.24 -7.62 -20.60
CA LYS A 192 -12.54 -6.35 -19.92
C LYS A 192 -13.36 -6.56 -18.66
N HIS A 193 -14.21 -7.60 -18.62
CA HIS A 193 -14.96 -7.96 -17.42
C HIS A 193 -14.03 -8.40 -16.28
N ASP A 194 -13.01 -9.22 -16.59
CA ASP A 194 -12.03 -9.62 -15.58
C ASP A 194 -11.28 -8.40 -15.01
N ALA A 195 -10.93 -7.43 -15.86
CA ALA A 195 -10.25 -6.20 -15.41
C ALA A 195 -11.14 -5.36 -14.49
N ILE A 196 -12.43 -5.23 -14.83
CA ILE A 196 -13.42 -4.51 -14.01
C ILE A 196 -13.59 -5.20 -12.66
N SER A 197 -13.73 -6.53 -12.66
CA SER A 197 -13.86 -7.32 -11.43
C SER A 197 -12.62 -7.25 -10.55
N ALA A 198 -11.42 -7.26 -11.15
CA ALA A 198 -10.17 -7.11 -10.42
C ALA A 198 -10.01 -5.72 -9.76
N ILE A 199 -10.50 -4.67 -10.41
CA ILE A 199 -10.54 -3.32 -9.79
C ILE A 199 -11.52 -3.29 -8.61
N ASN A 200 -12.65 -3.99 -8.66
CA ASN A 200 -13.59 -4.06 -7.53
C ASN A 200 -12.90 -4.63 -6.28
N ILE A 201 -12.05 -5.64 -6.42
CA ILE A 201 -11.29 -6.21 -5.29
C ILE A 201 -10.48 -5.11 -4.58
N ILE A 202 -9.74 -4.28 -5.33
CA ILE A 202 -8.95 -3.17 -4.76
C ILE A 202 -9.86 -2.21 -3.99
N VAL A 203 -10.97 -1.78 -4.60
CA VAL A 203 -11.88 -0.80 -4.01
C VAL A 203 -12.54 -1.33 -2.74
N GLU A 204 -13.05 -2.57 -2.78
CA GLU A 204 -13.81 -3.14 -1.66
C GLU A 204 -12.91 -3.48 -0.47
N GLN A 205 -11.71 -3.99 -0.70
CA GLN A 205 -10.74 -4.24 0.36
C GLN A 205 -10.22 -2.95 1.01
N GLY A 206 -10.02 -1.88 0.22
CA GLY A 206 -9.60 -0.58 0.75
C GLY A 206 -10.70 0.17 1.48
N GLU A 207 -11.82 0.40 0.79
CA GLU A 207 -12.88 1.32 1.24
C GLU A 207 -14.13 0.61 1.81
N GLY A 208 -14.32 -0.69 1.54
CA GLY A 208 -15.57 -1.42 1.80
C GLY A 208 -16.65 -1.10 0.76
N THR A 209 -17.85 -1.55 1.02
CA THR A 209 -18.99 -1.23 0.18
C THR A 209 -19.68 0.07 0.62
N THR A 210 -20.51 0.67 -0.21
CA THR A 210 -21.25 1.91 0.11
C THR A 210 -22.16 1.81 1.33
N THR A 211 -22.47 0.58 1.79
CA THR A 211 -23.43 0.31 2.88
C THR A 211 -22.87 -0.55 4.01
N SER A 212 -21.68 -1.11 3.84
CA SER A 212 -21.07 -2.04 4.80
C SER A 212 -19.57 -1.77 4.95
N PRO A 213 -19.03 -1.89 6.17
CA PRO A 213 -17.59 -1.86 6.41
C PRO A 213 -16.88 -3.16 5.99
N ILE A 214 -17.64 -4.13 5.49
CA ILE A 214 -17.22 -5.48 5.14
C ILE A 214 -17.25 -5.62 3.62
N ASP A 215 -16.19 -6.17 3.07
CA ASP A 215 -16.08 -6.54 1.65
C ASP A 215 -16.89 -7.79 1.29
N GLU A 216 -16.80 -8.27 0.04
CA GLU A 216 -17.51 -9.47 -0.43
C GLU A 216 -16.99 -10.76 0.22
N GLU A 217 -15.73 -10.81 0.65
CA GLU A 217 -15.11 -11.94 1.36
C GLU A 217 -15.56 -12.04 2.83
N GLY A 218 -16.19 -10.99 3.35
CA GLY A 218 -16.67 -10.91 4.74
C GLY A 218 -15.65 -10.33 5.71
N GLU A 219 -14.58 -9.72 5.19
CA GLU A 219 -13.52 -9.05 5.95
C GLU A 219 -13.81 -7.55 6.08
N LEU A 220 -13.29 -6.92 7.15
CA LEU A 220 -13.36 -5.47 7.30
C LEU A 220 -12.39 -4.79 6.34
N ALA A 221 -12.84 -3.73 5.65
CA ALA A 221 -11.97 -2.90 4.83
C ALA A 221 -10.86 -2.21 5.65
N HIS A 222 -9.76 -1.84 4.97
CA HIS A 222 -8.55 -1.31 5.58
C HIS A 222 -8.81 -0.15 6.55
N TYR A 223 -9.63 0.82 6.15
CA TYR A 223 -10.01 1.96 6.98
C TYR A 223 -10.55 1.53 8.35
N TYR A 224 -11.47 0.57 8.37
CA TYR A 224 -12.12 0.13 9.60
C TYR A 224 -11.19 -0.75 10.45
N ARG A 225 -10.33 -1.55 9.83
CA ARG A 225 -9.28 -2.29 10.54
C ARG A 225 -8.27 -1.34 11.22
N PHE A 226 -7.87 -0.25 10.57
CA PHE A 226 -7.06 0.78 11.22
C PHE A 226 -7.84 1.52 12.31
N GLN A 227 -9.12 1.76 12.12
CA GLN A 227 -9.97 2.36 13.15
C GLN A 227 -10.09 1.48 14.40
N GLU A 228 -10.15 0.15 14.25
CA GLU A 228 -10.07 -0.78 15.38
C GLU A 228 -8.79 -0.59 16.18
N LEU A 229 -7.65 -0.46 15.53
CA LEU A 229 -6.36 -0.22 16.20
C LEU A 229 -6.32 1.12 16.93
N TYR A 230 -6.91 2.17 16.34
CA TYR A 230 -7.00 3.48 16.98
C TYR A 230 -7.95 3.48 18.18
N VAL A 231 -9.12 2.88 18.04
CA VAL A 231 -10.13 2.78 19.10
C VAL A 231 -9.72 1.78 20.20
N GLY A 232 -8.89 0.79 19.85
CA GLY A 232 -8.44 -0.28 20.75
C GLY A 232 -9.49 -1.36 21.00
N LYS A 233 -10.44 -1.52 20.07
CA LYS A 233 -11.52 -2.54 20.13
C LYS A 233 -11.93 -2.97 18.74
N GLU A 234 -12.32 -4.23 18.60
CA GLU A 234 -12.90 -4.75 17.37
C GLU A 234 -14.27 -4.15 17.07
N LEU A 235 -14.51 -3.88 15.79
CA LEU A 235 -15.81 -3.49 15.22
C LEU A 235 -16.63 -4.75 14.98
N VAL A 236 -17.76 -4.88 15.68
CA VAL A 236 -18.62 -6.06 15.60
C VAL A 236 -20.03 -5.71 15.19
N LYS A 237 -20.74 -6.66 14.58
CA LYS A 237 -22.17 -6.52 14.29
C LYS A 237 -22.95 -6.22 15.56
N ASN A 238 -23.72 -5.14 15.53
CA ASN A 238 -24.59 -4.72 16.62
C ASN A 238 -25.90 -4.17 16.03
N PRO A 239 -26.94 -5.01 15.91
CA PRO A 239 -28.22 -4.62 15.30
C PRO A 239 -28.91 -3.42 15.98
N THR A 240 -28.51 -3.10 17.23
CA THR A 240 -29.08 -1.96 17.97
C THR A 240 -28.30 -0.66 17.74
N ALA A 241 -27.13 -0.73 17.14
CA ALA A 241 -26.34 0.45 16.76
C ALA A 241 -26.89 1.12 15.49
N PRO A 242 -26.70 2.44 15.31
CA PRO A 242 -27.27 3.19 14.19
C PRO A 242 -26.96 2.62 12.80
N ASN A 243 -25.79 2.04 12.61
CA ASN A 243 -25.35 1.48 11.31
C ASN A 243 -25.13 -0.05 11.38
N GLY A 244 -25.71 -0.73 12.37
CA GLY A 244 -25.61 -2.18 12.52
C GLY A 244 -24.28 -2.68 13.07
N TYR A 245 -23.34 -1.81 13.41
CA TYR A 245 -22.00 -2.13 13.94
C TYR A 245 -21.61 -1.20 15.07
N SER A 246 -20.73 -1.65 15.98
CA SER A 246 -20.12 -0.82 17.02
C SER A 246 -18.76 -1.38 17.47
N PHE A 247 -17.88 -0.50 17.97
CA PHE A 247 -16.60 -0.88 18.59
C PHE A 247 -16.83 -1.44 20.00
N SER A 248 -17.52 -2.57 20.09
CA SER A 248 -17.87 -3.25 21.34
C SER A 248 -17.34 -4.67 21.42
N GLY A 249 -16.57 -5.10 20.43
CA GLY A 249 -15.89 -6.39 20.41
C GLY A 249 -14.72 -6.49 21.39
N PRO A 250 -13.92 -7.55 21.28
CA PRO A 250 -12.70 -7.74 22.06
C PRO A 250 -11.80 -6.51 22.07
N ALA A 251 -11.09 -6.29 23.20
CA ALA A 251 -10.12 -5.22 23.30
C ALA A 251 -8.85 -5.57 22.52
N ILE A 252 -8.29 -4.58 21.84
CA ILE A 252 -6.98 -4.65 21.18
C ILE A 252 -6.02 -3.78 22.01
N PRO A 253 -5.37 -4.32 23.02
CA PRO A 253 -4.52 -3.55 23.92
C PRO A 253 -3.24 -3.11 23.21
N PHE A 254 -2.78 -1.90 23.50
CA PHE A 254 -1.51 -1.36 23.05
C PHE A 254 -0.61 -0.99 24.22
N HIS A 255 0.66 -1.40 24.16
CA HIS A 255 1.66 -1.13 25.18
C HIS A 255 2.83 -0.32 24.56
N PRO A 256 2.94 0.99 24.80
CA PRO A 256 3.95 1.84 24.18
C PRO A 256 5.40 1.36 24.39
N ASN A 257 5.67 0.69 25.51
CA ASN A 257 7.00 0.13 25.82
C ASN A 257 7.41 -1.04 24.88
N ASN A 258 6.46 -1.59 24.12
CA ASN A 258 6.71 -2.65 23.15
C ASN A 258 7.10 -2.12 21.76
N VAL A 259 7.18 -0.79 21.59
CA VAL A 259 7.62 -0.16 20.34
C VAL A 259 9.07 0.30 20.49
N GLN A 260 9.90 -0.03 19.52
CA GLN A 260 11.27 0.48 19.41
C GLN A 260 11.25 1.98 19.12
N PRO A 261 12.12 2.78 19.74
CA PRO A 261 12.14 4.23 19.56
C PRO A 261 12.89 4.62 18.29
N ILE A 262 12.51 4.06 17.13
CA ILE A 262 13.17 4.38 15.86
C ILE A 262 13.05 5.87 15.52
N PHE A 263 14.13 6.44 14.98
CA PHE A 263 14.15 7.82 14.53
C PHE A 263 13.31 7.96 13.25
N PRO A 264 12.36 8.90 13.23
CA PRO A 264 11.46 9.04 12.07
C PRO A 264 12.24 9.48 10.82
N ASN A 265 11.82 8.95 9.67
CA ASN A 265 12.36 9.32 8.37
C ASN A 265 13.89 9.22 8.28
N THR A 266 14.46 8.15 8.83
CA THR A 266 15.91 7.89 8.74
C THR A 266 16.34 7.88 7.27
N LYS A 267 17.45 8.54 6.97
CA LYS A 267 18.13 8.51 5.66
C LYS A 267 19.59 8.08 5.83
N ALA A 268 20.12 7.39 4.84
CA ALA A 268 21.49 6.90 4.88
C ALA A 268 22.51 8.04 5.12
N ASN A 269 22.29 9.21 4.53
CA ASN A 269 23.16 10.38 4.69
C ASN A 269 23.12 11.04 6.09
N MET A 270 22.20 10.64 6.97
CA MET A 270 22.15 11.10 8.36
C MET A 270 23.17 10.36 9.25
N LEU A 271 23.76 9.29 8.74
CA LEU A 271 24.69 8.43 9.46
C LEU A 271 26.13 8.69 9.00
N PRO A 272 27.12 8.59 9.90
CA PRO A 272 28.51 8.82 9.54
C PRO A 272 28.99 7.86 8.44
N GLU A 273 29.65 8.36 7.43
CA GLU A 273 30.21 7.55 6.35
C GLU A 273 31.19 6.52 6.91
N GLY A 274 31.12 5.27 6.45
CA GLY A 274 31.96 4.16 6.91
C GLY A 274 31.59 3.59 8.28
N SER A 275 30.60 4.15 8.98
CA SER A 275 30.12 3.58 10.25
C SER A 275 29.37 2.25 10.04
N GLU A 276 29.28 1.44 11.09
CA GLU A 276 28.48 0.21 11.07
C GLU A 276 26.99 0.49 10.84
N GLU A 277 26.49 1.55 11.45
CA GLU A 277 25.11 2.02 11.32
C GLU A 277 24.78 2.36 9.87
N ARG A 278 25.65 3.13 9.21
CA ARG A 278 25.51 3.47 7.79
C ARG A 278 25.55 2.21 6.93
N ARG A 279 26.48 1.30 7.17
CA ARG A 279 26.59 0.05 6.44
C ARG A 279 25.33 -0.81 6.56
N GLN A 280 24.67 -0.87 7.73
CA GLN A 280 23.45 -1.62 7.92
C GLN A 280 22.25 -0.99 7.19
N VAL A 281 22.16 0.34 7.13
CA VAL A 281 21.16 1.05 6.32
C VAL A 281 21.40 0.82 4.83
N ASP A 282 22.65 0.84 4.36
CA ASP A 282 22.99 0.56 2.96
C ASP A 282 22.63 -0.89 2.57
N ILE A 283 22.84 -1.87 3.49
CA ILE A 283 22.38 -3.27 3.28
C ILE A 283 20.86 -3.31 3.13
N PHE A 284 20.11 -2.63 4.00
CA PHE A 284 18.65 -2.56 3.89
C PHE A 284 18.22 -1.98 2.55
N ASN A 285 18.80 -0.86 2.13
CA ASN A 285 18.47 -0.18 0.87
C ASN A 285 18.83 -1.02 -0.36
N ASN A 286 19.93 -1.76 -0.32
CA ASN A 286 20.29 -2.70 -1.39
C ASN A 286 19.26 -3.85 -1.49
N SER A 287 18.87 -4.47 -0.37
CA SER A 287 17.83 -5.50 -0.35
C SER A 287 16.48 -4.96 -0.83
N TYR A 288 16.15 -3.72 -0.46
CA TYR A 288 14.92 -3.06 -0.95
C TYR A 288 14.99 -2.80 -2.46
N SER A 289 16.12 -2.36 -2.98
CA SER A 289 16.33 -2.20 -4.43
C SER A 289 16.25 -3.54 -5.17
N ASP A 290 16.82 -4.60 -4.60
CA ASP A 290 16.74 -5.95 -5.17
C ASP A 290 15.29 -6.47 -5.17
N LEU A 291 14.48 -6.14 -4.14
CA LEU A 291 13.05 -6.42 -4.12
C LEU A 291 12.33 -5.74 -5.29
N LEU A 292 12.54 -4.44 -5.48
CA LEU A 292 11.88 -3.67 -6.56
C LEU A 292 12.32 -4.15 -7.94
N ASN A 293 13.60 -4.44 -8.12
CA ASN A 293 14.14 -5.04 -9.36
C ASN A 293 13.53 -6.42 -9.62
N GLY A 294 13.35 -7.23 -8.57
CA GLY A 294 12.67 -8.52 -8.64
C GLY A 294 11.20 -8.39 -9.05
N LEU A 295 10.47 -7.43 -8.47
CA LEU A 295 9.10 -7.11 -8.87
C LEU A 295 9.01 -6.60 -10.31
N HIS A 296 9.98 -5.78 -10.75
CA HIS A 296 10.03 -5.32 -12.14
C HIS A 296 10.16 -6.49 -13.11
N ARG A 297 11.04 -7.47 -12.85
CA ARG A 297 11.16 -8.70 -13.64
C ARG A 297 9.86 -9.51 -13.61
N THR A 298 9.32 -9.72 -12.42
CA THR A 298 8.05 -10.45 -12.19
C THR A 298 6.92 -9.90 -13.06
N PHE A 299 6.74 -8.58 -13.08
CA PHE A 299 5.66 -7.94 -13.84
C PHE A 299 6.00 -7.71 -15.33
N ASN A 300 7.24 -7.99 -15.77
CA ASN A 300 7.67 -7.78 -17.14
C ASN A 300 8.03 -9.06 -17.90
N GLY A 301 7.46 -10.21 -17.51
CA GLY A 301 7.54 -11.45 -18.28
C GLY A 301 8.15 -12.63 -17.56
N GLU A 302 8.50 -12.48 -16.27
CA GLU A 302 9.01 -13.55 -15.43
C GLU A 302 8.10 -13.73 -14.17
N PRO A 303 6.78 -14.02 -14.32
CA PRO A 303 5.86 -14.04 -13.19
C PRO A 303 6.23 -15.05 -12.09
N GLU A 304 6.89 -16.13 -12.42
CA GLU A 304 7.39 -17.13 -11.47
C GLU A 304 8.53 -16.58 -10.58
N TYR A 305 9.19 -15.50 -10.98
CA TYR A 305 10.25 -14.85 -10.18
C TYR A 305 9.71 -14.24 -8.87
N LEU A 306 8.39 -14.10 -8.75
CA LEU A 306 7.76 -13.63 -7.50
C LEU A 306 8.19 -14.45 -6.28
N ASN A 307 8.38 -15.76 -6.40
CA ASN A 307 8.82 -16.61 -5.30
C ASN A 307 10.20 -16.20 -4.75
N ASN A 308 11.12 -15.78 -5.62
CA ASN A 308 12.42 -15.26 -5.21
C ASN A 308 12.27 -13.89 -4.54
N THR A 309 11.41 -13.05 -5.09
CA THR A 309 11.13 -11.69 -4.61
C THR A 309 10.52 -11.71 -3.20
N ILE A 310 9.60 -12.65 -2.92
CA ILE A 310 9.04 -12.87 -1.58
C ILE A 310 10.15 -13.22 -0.57
N GLY A 311 11.15 -14.01 -0.96
CA GLY A 311 12.30 -14.32 -0.11
C GLY A 311 13.03 -13.06 0.39
N VAL A 312 13.23 -12.09 -0.49
CA VAL A 312 13.90 -10.81 -0.14
C VAL A 312 13.08 -10.00 0.89
N MET A 313 11.76 -10.12 0.91
CA MET A 313 10.93 -9.45 1.92
C MET A 313 11.22 -9.94 3.35
N PHE A 314 11.55 -11.24 3.53
CA PHE A 314 11.97 -11.76 4.83
C PHE A 314 13.30 -11.15 5.27
N ASP A 315 14.24 -10.94 4.34
CA ASP A 315 15.52 -10.30 4.63
C ASP A 315 15.34 -8.83 5.03
N LEU A 316 14.43 -8.10 4.39
CA LEU A 316 14.08 -6.73 4.77
C LEU A 316 13.53 -6.67 6.20
N ARG A 317 12.67 -7.60 6.60
CA ARG A 317 12.17 -7.67 7.96
C ARG A 317 13.30 -7.88 8.98
N LEU A 318 14.18 -8.85 8.73
CA LEU A 318 15.30 -9.15 9.63
C LEU A 318 16.27 -7.96 9.74
N THR A 319 16.59 -7.33 8.62
CA THR A 319 17.48 -6.16 8.58
C THR A 319 16.84 -4.96 9.30
N SER A 320 15.54 -4.71 9.09
CA SER A 320 14.81 -3.65 9.79
C SER A 320 14.80 -3.87 11.31
N GLN A 321 14.58 -5.10 11.78
CA GLN A 321 14.65 -5.43 13.21
C GLN A 321 16.05 -5.17 13.78
N LYS A 322 17.09 -5.52 13.04
CA LYS A 322 18.47 -5.24 13.44
C LYS A 322 18.73 -3.73 13.55
N LEU A 323 18.27 -2.93 12.58
CA LEU A 323 18.39 -1.47 12.64
C LEU A 323 17.68 -0.90 13.86
N ALA A 324 16.48 -1.39 14.18
CA ALA A 324 15.68 -0.95 15.33
C ALA A 324 16.32 -1.25 16.70
N GLU A 325 17.37 -2.08 16.77
CA GLU A 325 18.16 -2.36 17.96
C GLU A 325 19.44 -1.50 18.05
N MET A 326 19.82 -0.82 16.95
CA MET A 326 21.05 -0.02 16.89
C MET A 326 20.78 1.42 17.35
N PRO A 327 21.55 1.97 18.32
CA PRO A 327 21.42 3.36 18.72
C PRO A 327 21.69 4.31 17.54
N PHE A 328 20.87 5.36 17.41
CA PHE A 328 21.09 6.37 16.36
C PHE A 328 22.22 7.32 16.79
N PRO A 329 23.34 7.41 16.03
CA PRO A 329 24.45 8.30 16.35
C PRO A 329 24.01 9.76 16.53
N GLY A 330 24.34 10.38 17.66
CA GLY A 330 24.00 11.77 17.95
C GLY A 330 22.52 12.04 18.29
N LYS A 331 21.66 11.02 18.32
CA LYS A 331 20.22 11.14 18.67
C LYS A 331 19.92 10.32 19.91
N LYS A 332 20.17 10.89 21.10
CA LYS A 332 19.96 10.20 22.38
C LYS A 332 18.52 9.69 22.51
N GLY A 333 18.37 8.42 22.84
CA GLY A 333 17.06 7.78 23.08
C GLY A 333 16.36 7.29 21.80
N TYR A 334 17.01 7.41 20.63
CA TYR A 334 16.51 6.88 19.37
C TYR A 334 17.36 5.72 18.88
N THR A 335 16.74 4.82 18.12
CA THR A 335 17.35 3.78 17.32
C THR A 335 17.19 4.09 15.83
N ILE A 336 17.83 3.31 14.96
CA ILE A 336 17.82 3.52 13.52
C ILE A 336 16.56 2.90 12.93
N GLY A 337 15.87 3.62 12.04
CA GLY A 337 14.77 3.11 11.23
C GLY A 337 15.21 2.68 9.83
N PRO A 338 14.38 1.92 9.11
CA PRO A 338 14.58 1.67 7.69
C PRO A 338 14.45 2.98 6.89
N SER A 339 15.18 3.11 5.78
CA SER A 339 15.20 4.36 5.01
C SER A 339 14.50 4.30 3.65
N TYR A 340 14.31 3.10 3.09
CA TYR A 340 13.64 2.87 1.81
C TYR A 340 14.16 3.79 0.69
N GLU A 341 15.49 3.81 0.50
CA GLU A 341 16.13 4.54 -0.59
C GLU A 341 16.49 3.56 -1.71
N PHE A 342 16.10 3.90 -2.94
CA PHE A 342 16.47 3.10 -4.11
C PHE A 342 17.91 3.42 -4.50
N THR A 343 18.78 2.40 -4.46
CA THR A 343 20.23 2.57 -4.63
C THR A 343 20.78 1.89 -5.87
N LYS A 344 20.02 0.99 -6.51
CA LYS A 344 20.53 0.14 -7.57
C LYS A 344 19.44 -0.15 -8.61
N THR A 345 19.65 0.33 -9.84
CA THR A 345 18.87 -0.08 -11.01
C THR A 345 19.42 -1.35 -11.64
N LEU A 346 18.58 -2.15 -12.30
CA LEU A 346 19.05 -3.18 -13.21
C LEU A 346 19.82 -2.52 -14.37
N SER A 347 20.98 -3.08 -14.74
CA SER A 347 21.64 -2.68 -15.99
C SER A 347 20.82 -3.20 -17.19
N GLU A 348 20.90 -2.52 -18.33
CA GLU A 348 20.23 -3.00 -19.57
C GLU A 348 20.59 -4.44 -19.93
N HIS A 349 21.77 -4.90 -19.52
CA HIS A 349 22.23 -6.27 -19.77
C HIS A 349 21.55 -7.29 -18.82
N GLU A 350 21.17 -6.90 -17.62
CA GLU A 350 20.45 -7.73 -16.64
C GLU A 350 18.93 -7.78 -16.92
N ILE A 351 18.40 -6.82 -17.68
CA ILE A 351 16.98 -6.80 -18.11
C ILE A 351 16.75 -7.73 -19.31
N LEU A 352 17.80 -7.99 -20.12
CA LEU A 352 17.72 -8.77 -21.37
C LEU A 352 18.25 -10.20 -21.24
N SER A 353 18.75 -10.59 -20.08
CA SER A 353 19.28 -11.93 -19.78
C SER A 353 18.27 -12.78 -19.02
#